data_2958aa7c869ee6d28fe882712a9ebb01
#
_entry.id   2958aa7c869ee6d28fe882712a9ebb01
#
_cell.length_a   1.000
_cell.length_b   1.000
_cell.length_c   1.000
_cell.angle_alpha   90.00
_cell.angle_beta   90.00
_cell.angle_gamma   90.00
#
_symmetry.space_group_name_H-M   'P 1'
#
loop_
_entity.id
_entity.type
_entity.pdbx_description
1 polymer ?
#
loop_
_entity_poly.entity_id
_entity_poly.type
_entity_poly.pdbx_seq_one_letter_code
_entity_poly.pdbx_strand_id
1 'polypeptide(L)'
;MKKIIIYSIILILFLNCRDKSNVQPNLEEPVVAASSNAQKINSTLQELLRFADISETNDMDVADVVGFKMMDVRGNITSLDLEDGATLFKSYPSSESKQNRPIMEINDSNKVLLMVKGKGFGGPIWAKLLMDATTHEILKVKFEHKAETEGYGAGITRASFQNQFIGKTIKISNNTFALVQNGKEWIKGEQPIDGISGATVTSENVVHMLNEGLLGYAQYFQVR
;
A
#
# COMPACT_ATOMS: atom_id res chain seq x y z
N MET A 1 -10.86 39.89 61.25
CA MET A 1 -11.15 41.25 60.79
C MET A 1 -11.63 41.13 59.35
N LYS A 2 -12.92 41.03 59.16
CA LYS A 2 -13.89 41.98 58.64
C LYS A 2 -13.35 42.77 57.44
N LYS A 3 -13.91 42.48 56.24
CA LYS A 3 -14.70 43.46 55.48
C LYS A 3 -15.47 42.78 54.36
N ILE A 4 -16.75 42.78 54.47
CA ILE A 4 -17.83 42.61 53.54
C ILE A 4 -17.95 43.91 52.73
N ILE A 5 -18.08 43.84 51.41
CA ILE A 5 -18.73 44.90 50.64
C ILE A 5 -19.65 44.23 49.60
N ILE A 6 -20.94 44.53 49.82
CA ILE A 6 -22.10 44.29 48.96
C ILE A 6 -22.24 45.51 48.04
N TYR A 7 -22.77 45.34 46.88
CA TYR A 7 -23.57 46.26 46.00
C TYR A 7 -23.40 45.77 44.55
N SER A 8 -24.34 45.70 43.65
CA SER A 8 -25.73 46.13 43.62
C SER A 8 -26.39 45.54 42.39
N ILE A 9 -27.63 45.19 42.55
CA ILE A 9 -28.59 44.76 41.55
C ILE A 9 -28.84 45.91 40.54
N ILE A 10 -28.77 45.61 39.24
CA ILE A 10 -29.55 46.38 38.25
C ILE A 10 -30.33 45.38 37.39
N LEU A 11 -31.62 45.30 37.69
CA LEU A 11 -32.68 44.69 36.93
C LEU A 11 -33.14 45.64 35.88
N ILE A 12 -32.96 45.31 34.58
CA ILE A 12 -33.63 45.99 33.50
C ILE A 12 -34.50 44.99 32.76
N LEU A 13 -35.78 45.08 33.04
CA LEU A 13 -36.86 44.49 32.27
C LEU A 13 -37.03 45.29 30.97
N PHE A 14 -36.89 44.63 29.84
CA PHE A 14 -37.56 45.03 28.61
C PHE A 14 -38.40 43.87 28.10
N LEU A 15 -39.68 44.10 28.20
CA LEU A 15 -40.72 43.30 27.57
C LEU A 15 -40.81 43.64 26.06
N ASN A 16 -41.11 42.61 25.32
CA ASN A 16 -41.89 42.60 24.07
C ASN A 16 -41.12 42.60 22.75
N CYS A 17 -41.08 41.52 22.02
CA CYS A 17 -42.04 41.25 20.94
C CYS A 17 -41.95 39.81 20.43
N ARG A 18 -43.11 39.29 20.22
CA ARG A 18 -43.47 37.98 19.73
C ARG A 18 -43.20 37.94 18.23
N ASP A 19 -42.32 37.05 17.75
CA ASP A 19 -42.50 36.47 16.43
C ASP A 19 -42.08 34.99 16.43
N LYS A 20 -43.04 34.17 16.02
CA LYS A 20 -42.87 32.76 15.82
C LYS A 20 -42.24 32.55 14.46
N SER A 21 -40.97 32.18 14.41
CA SER A 21 -40.46 31.43 13.29
C SER A 21 -39.73 30.20 13.83
N ASN A 22 -40.33 29.10 13.46
CA ASN A 22 -39.89 27.74 13.70
C ASN A 22 -38.55 27.52 13.00
N VAL A 23 -37.42 27.57 13.73
CA VAL A 23 -36.14 27.10 13.24
C VAL A 23 -35.79 25.87 14.07
N GLN A 24 -36.04 24.71 13.48
CA GLN A 24 -35.42 23.48 13.96
C GLN A 24 -33.89 23.63 13.91
N PRO A 25 -33.14 23.21 14.92
CA PRO A 25 -31.71 23.07 14.78
C PRO A 25 -31.46 21.91 13.84
N ASN A 26 -30.97 22.23 12.65
CA ASN A 26 -30.43 21.27 11.72
C ASN A 26 -29.15 20.72 12.34
N LEU A 27 -29.25 19.52 12.92
CA LEU A 27 -28.11 18.68 13.27
C LEU A 27 -27.57 18.16 11.93
N GLU A 28 -26.78 18.96 11.24
CA GLU A 28 -25.90 18.44 10.20
C GLU A 28 -24.75 17.71 10.90
N GLU A 29 -24.93 16.42 11.10
CA GLU A 29 -23.83 15.50 11.31
C GLU A 29 -22.88 15.57 10.08
N PRO A 30 -21.56 15.44 10.26
CA PRO A 30 -20.62 15.48 9.14
C PRO A 30 -20.63 14.14 8.37
N VAL A 31 -21.67 13.89 7.58
CA VAL A 31 -21.78 12.70 6.71
C VAL A 31 -20.77 12.72 5.56
N VAL A 32 -20.15 13.86 5.27
CA VAL A 32 -19.27 14.05 4.11
C VAL A 32 -17.91 13.37 4.27
N ALA A 33 -17.39 13.23 5.50
CA ALA A 33 -16.06 12.62 5.71
C ALA A 33 -16.09 11.09 5.58
N ALA A 34 -17.15 10.43 6.04
CA ALA A 34 -17.29 8.98 5.96
C ALA A 34 -17.48 8.51 4.51
N SER A 35 -18.29 9.23 3.70
CA SER A 35 -18.52 8.85 2.29
C SER A 35 -17.26 9.00 1.43
N SER A 36 -16.42 10.03 1.68
CA SER A 36 -15.18 10.22 0.92
C SER A 36 -14.13 9.15 1.25
N ASN A 37 -14.07 8.68 2.49
CA ASN A 37 -13.15 7.62 2.89
C ASN A 37 -13.59 6.25 2.37
N ALA A 38 -14.86 5.89 2.46
CA ALA A 38 -15.40 4.67 1.88
C ALA A 38 -15.17 4.60 0.37
N GLN A 39 -15.41 5.70 -0.36
CA GLN A 39 -15.18 5.76 -1.80
C GLN A 39 -13.69 5.61 -2.17
N LYS A 40 -12.76 6.16 -1.36
CA LYS A 40 -11.32 5.96 -1.55
C LYS A 40 -10.87 4.53 -1.26
N ILE A 41 -11.43 3.89 -0.25
CA ILE A 41 -11.13 2.50 0.10
C ILE A 41 -11.61 1.59 -1.04
N ASN A 42 -12.82 1.77 -1.51
CA ASN A 42 -13.36 1.03 -2.65
C ASN A 42 -12.49 1.18 -3.91
N SER A 43 -11.96 2.35 -4.22
CA SER A 43 -11.08 2.57 -5.37
C SER A 43 -9.75 1.81 -5.25
N THR A 44 -9.19 1.71 -4.04
CA THR A 44 -7.97 0.94 -3.79
C THR A 44 -8.22 -0.56 -3.97
N LEU A 45 -9.31 -1.07 -3.39
CA LEU A 45 -9.70 -2.46 -3.54
C LEU A 45 -9.92 -2.82 -5.02
N GLN A 46 -10.64 -1.97 -5.77
CA GLN A 46 -10.83 -2.15 -7.21
C GLN A 46 -9.50 -2.15 -7.98
N GLU A 47 -8.55 -1.29 -7.62
CA GLU A 47 -7.22 -1.29 -8.23
C GLU A 47 -6.47 -2.59 -7.96
N LEU A 48 -6.51 -3.12 -6.73
CA LEU A 48 -5.87 -4.39 -6.37
C LEU A 48 -6.50 -5.57 -7.12
N LEU A 49 -7.83 -5.65 -7.16
CA LEU A 49 -8.55 -6.69 -7.90
C LEU A 49 -8.20 -6.67 -9.40
N ARG A 50 -8.22 -5.48 -10.01
CA ARG A 50 -7.84 -5.31 -11.42
C ARG A 50 -6.37 -5.69 -11.66
N PHE A 51 -5.47 -5.34 -10.76
CA PHE A 51 -4.06 -5.74 -10.87
C PHE A 51 -3.90 -7.26 -10.77
N ALA A 52 -4.71 -7.93 -9.97
CA ALA A 52 -4.75 -9.38 -9.80
C ALA A 52 -5.49 -10.11 -10.94
N ASP A 53 -5.94 -9.40 -11.98
CA ASP A 53 -6.74 -9.91 -13.10
C ASP A 53 -8.08 -10.53 -12.65
N ILE A 54 -8.63 -10.04 -11.53
CA ILE A 54 -9.96 -10.38 -11.07
C ILE A 54 -10.93 -9.40 -11.73
N SER A 55 -11.68 -9.87 -12.72
CA SER A 55 -12.75 -9.11 -13.38
C SER A 55 -13.93 -8.95 -12.42
N GLU A 56 -14.71 -7.90 -12.62
CA GLU A 56 -15.83 -7.50 -11.76
C GLU A 56 -16.66 -8.67 -11.27
N THR A 57 -16.77 -8.79 -9.98
CA THR A 57 -17.54 -9.82 -9.27
C THR A 57 -19.03 -9.42 -9.23
N ASN A 58 -19.68 -9.36 -10.40
CA ASN A 58 -21.05 -8.84 -10.50
C ASN A 58 -22.07 -9.60 -9.62
N ASP A 59 -21.74 -10.81 -9.12
CA ASP A 59 -22.62 -11.64 -8.31
C ASP A 59 -21.91 -12.34 -7.12
N MET A 60 -20.62 -12.09 -6.89
CA MET A 60 -19.86 -12.73 -5.79
C MET A 60 -19.46 -11.67 -4.75
N ASP A 61 -19.52 -12.04 -3.48
CA ASP A 61 -18.93 -11.22 -2.43
C ASP A 61 -17.39 -11.18 -2.62
N VAL A 62 -16.81 -10.00 -2.63
CA VAL A 62 -15.36 -9.84 -2.77
C VAL A 62 -14.60 -10.59 -1.67
N ALA A 63 -15.20 -10.75 -0.48
CA ALA A 63 -14.62 -11.49 0.62
C ALA A 63 -14.52 -13.01 0.33
N ASP A 64 -15.34 -13.54 -0.58
CA ASP A 64 -15.23 -14.93 -1.03
C ASP A 64 -14.10 -15.12 -2.04
N VAL A 65 -13.67 -14.02 -2.70
CA VAL A 65 -12.65 -14.07 -3.77
C VAL A 65 -11.26 -13.76 -3.26
N VAL A 66 -11.12 -12.85 -2.28
CA VAL A 66 -9.81 -12.45 -1.75
C VAL A 66 -9.80 -12.39 -0.23
N GLY A 67 -8.67 -12.78 0.35
CA GLY A 67 -8.40 -12.63 1.78
C GLY A 67 -7.22 -11.70 2.01
N PHE A 68 -7.37 -10.75 2.93
CA PHE A 68 -6.27 -9.88 3.32
C PHE A 68 -5.59 -10.36 4.60
N LYS A 69 -4.28 -10.21 4.61
CA LYS A 69 -3.44 -10.51 5.78
C LYS A 69 -2.37 -9.43 5.94
N MET A 70 -1.91 -9.31 7.15
CA MET A 70 -0.75 -8.50 7.52
C MET A 70 0.29 -9.41 8.13
N MET A 71 1.55 -9.26 7.74
CA MET A 71 2.67 -9.94 8.39
C MET A 71 3.57 -8.91 9.10
N ASP A 72 3.83 -9.11 10.38
CA ASP A 72 4.72 -8.26 11.16
C ASP A 72 6.21 -8.60 10.92
N VAL A 73 7.12 -7.86 11.56
CA VAL A 73 8.58 -8.11 11.46
C VAL A 73 9.05 -9.42 12.09
N ARG A 74 8.23 -10.01 12.96
CA ARG A 74 8.52 -11.29 13.60
C ARG A 74 8.00 -12.48 12.78
N GLY A 75 7.28 -12.19 11.69
CA GLY A 75 6.65 -13.18 10.83
C GLY A 75 5.25 -13.61 11.27
N ASN A 76 4.67 -12.97 12.31
CA ASN A 76 3.29 -13.27 12.70
C ASN A 76 2.33 -12.78 11.63
N ILE A 77 1.38 -13.63 11.25
CA ILE A 77 0.39 -13.34 10.21
C ILE A 77 -0.97 -13.15 10.87
N THR A 78 -1.62 -12.04 10.58
CA THR A 78 -2.95 -11.68 11.07
C THR A 78 -3.88 -11.44 9.89
N SER A 79 -5.06 -12.06 9.90
CA SER A 79 -6.11 -11.79 8.91
C SER A 79 -6.71 -10.41 9.14
N LEU A 80 -7.02 -9.72 8.06
CA LEU A 80 -7.66 -8.41 8.04
C LEU A 80 -8.98 -8.51 7.29
N ASP A 81 -9.92 -7.63 7.60
CA ASP A 81 -11.08 -7.43 6.74
C ASP A 81 -10.71 -6.68 5.44
N LEU A 82 -11.66 -6.53 4.53
CA LEU A 82 -11.43 -5.91 3.22
C LEU A 82 -11.02 -4.44 3.34
N GLU A 83 -11.57 -3.71 4.31
CA GLU A 83 -11.31 -2.30 4.52
C GLU A 83 -9.91 -2.07 5.08
N ASP A 84 -9.56 -2.77 6.15
CA ASP A 84 -8.25 -2.71 6.78
C ASP A 84 -7.15 -3.20 5.82
N GLY A 85 -7.42 -4.26 5.07
CA GLY A 85 -6.51 -4.77 4.06
C GLY A 85 -6.23 -3.77 2.95
N ALA A 86 -7.26 -3.19 2.34
CA ALA A 86 -7.11 -2.16 1.32
C ALA A 86 -6.40 -0.91 1.86
N THR A 87 -6.71 -0.51 3.09
CA THR A 87 -6.05 0.61 3.78
C THR A 87 -4.57 0.35 4.01
N LEU A 88 -4.20 -0.87 4.42
CA LEU A 88 -2.81 -1.27 4.57
C LEU A 88 -2.04 -1.18 3.25
N PHE A 89 -2.58 -1.74 2.15
CA PHE A 89 -1.96 -1.65 0.82
C PHE A 89 -1.77 -0.19 0.38
N LYS A 90 -2.77 0.66 0.60
CA LYS A 90 -2.72 2.07 0.22
C LYS A 90 -1.67 2.86 1.00
N SER A 91 -1.57 2.63 2.31
CA SER A 91 -0.68 3.38 3.20
C SER A 91 0.76 2.85 3.18
N TYR A 92 0.97 1.59 2.79
CA TYR A 92 2.27 0.92 2.87
C TYR A 92 3.40 1.66 2.15
N PRO A 93 3.24 2.21 0.92
CA PRO A 93 4.32 2.93 0.24
C PRO A 93 4.83 4.16 0.99
N SER A 94 3.95 4.86 1.70
CA SER A 94 4.26 6.10 2.42
C SER A 94 4.57 5.89 3.90
N SER A 95 4.34 4.69 4.45
CA SER A 95 4.64 4.42 5.86
C SER A 95 6.16 4.41 6.08
N GLU A 96 6.63 4.99 7.17
CA GLU A 96 8.05 4.97 7.54
C GLU A 96 8.49 3.57 7.98
N SER A 97 7.56 2.80 8.54
CA SER A 97 7.82 1.47 9.04
C SER A 97 7.73 0.40 7.95
N LYS A 98 8.72 -0.50 7.91
CA LYS A 98 8.66 -1.75 7.14
C LYS A 98 7.96 -2.88 7.93
N GLN A 99 7.31 -2.55 9.05
CA GLN A 99 6.90 -3.54 10.05
C GLN A 99 5.69 -4.37 9.63
N ASN A 100 4.74 -3.76 8.94
CA ASN A 100 3.49 -4.42 8.57
C ASN A 100 3.43 -4.62 7.07
N ARG A 101 3.70 -5.84 6.62
CA ARG A 101 3.73 -6.20 5.20
C ARG A 101 2.35 -6.64 4.75
N PRO A 102 1.78 -6.01 3.71
CA PRO A 102 0.48 -6.38 3.18
C PRO A 102 0.55 -7.65 2.33
N ILE A 103 -0.44 -8.51 2.49
CA ILE A 103 -0.65 -9.73 1.72
C ILE A 103 -2.11 -9.76 1.30
N MET A 104 -2.39 -10.00 0.01
CA MET A 104 -3.73 -10.32 -0.49
C MET A 104 -3.66 -11.69 -1.18
N GLU A 105 -4.30 -12.68 -0.58
CA GLU A 105 -4.47 -14.00 -1.18
C GLU A 105 -5.66 -14.00 -2.11
N ILE A 106 -5.56 -14.69 -3.25
CA ILE A 106 -6.68 -14.91 -4.15
C ILE A 106 -7.20 -16.32 -3.83
N ASN A 107 -8.41 -16.39 -3.28
CA ASN A 107 -9.04 -17.62 -2.87
C ASN A 107 -9.19 -18.57 -4.07
N ASP A 108 -9.23 -19.87 -3.80
CA ASP A 108 -9.32 -20.93 -4.82
C ASP A 108 -8.22 -20.87 -5.89
N SER A 109 -7.12 -20.18 -5.60
CA SER A 109 -5.95 -20.12 -6.46
C SER A 109 -4.65 -20.15 -5.66
N ASN A 110 -3.53 -20.40 -6.34
CA ASN A 110 -2.19 -20.28 -5.72
C ASN A 110 -1.61 -18.86 -5.85
N LYS A 111 -2.42 -17.87 -6.23
CA LYS A 111 -1.93 -16.51 -6.45
C LYS A 111 -1.96 -15.69 -5.16
N VAL A 112 -0.94 -14.87 -5.00
CA VAL A 112 -0.82 -13.91 -3.91
C VAL A 112 -0.32 -12.58 -4.46
N LEU A 113 -0.88 -11.49 -3.97
CA LEU A 113 -0.40 -10.15 -4.24
C LEU A 113 0.34 -9.63 -3.01
N LEU A 114 1.60 -9.25 -3.22
CA LEU A 114 2.49 -8.70 -2.22
C LEU A 114 2.91 -7.29 -2.60
N MET A 115 3.38 -6.52 -1.63
CA MET A 115 3.95 -5.20 -1.88
C MET A 115 5.29 -5.06 -1.17
N VAL A 116 6.28 -4.56 -1.89
CA VAL A 116 7.60 -4.21 -1.34
C VAL A 116 7.87 -2.73 -1.55
N LYS A 117 8.72 -2.15 -0.71
CA LYS A 117 9.10 -0.73 -0.78
C LYS A 117 10.56 -0.50 -0.44
N GLY A 118 11.10 0.56 -0.98
CA GLY A 118 12.48 0.98 -0.78
C GLY A 118 12.67 2.47 -1.03
N LYS A 119 13.91 2.85 -1.19
CA LYS A 119 14.30 4.23 -1.49
C LYS A 119 15.10 4.23 -2.79
N GLY A 120 14.60 4.91 -3.82
CA GLY A 120 15.32 5.19 -5.05
C GLY A 120 16.29 6.37 -4.90
N PHE A 121 16.76 6.91 -6.02
CA PHE A 121 17.62 8.10 -6.00
C PHE A 121 16.83 9.36 -5.62
N GLY A 122 15.66 9.55 -6.25
CA GLY A 122 14.82 10.73 -6.04
C GLY A 122 13.88 10.63 -4.84
N GLY A 123 13.66 9.45 -4.27
CA GLY A 123 12.73 9.28 -3.17
C GLY A 123 12.18 7.85 -3.01
N PRO A 124 11.05 7.69 -2.33
CA PRO A 124 10.43 6.39 -2.16
C PRO A 124 10.06 5.73 -3.50
N ILE A 125 10.35 4.44 -3.58
CA ILE A 125 9.95 3.52 -4.64
C ILE A 125 9.22 2.31 -4.04
N TRP A 126 8.30 1.71 -4.77
CA TRP A 126 7.62 0.49 -4.34
C TRP A 126 7.20 -0.36 -5.52
N ALA A 127 6.83 -1.60 -5.23
CA ALA A 127 6.30 -2.52 -6.23
C ALA A 127 5.13 -3.33 -5.68
N LYS A 128 4.12 -3.54 -6.52
CA LYS A 128 3.10 -4.58 -6.38
C LYS A 128 3.56 -5.79 -7.19
N LEU A 129 3.50 -6.98 -6.59
CA LEU A 129 3.86 -8.25 -7.23
C LEU A 129 2.70 -9.22 -7.11
N LEU A 130 2.17 -9.68 -8.22
CA LEU A 130 1.32 -10.86 -8.27
C LEU A 130 2.21 -12.07 -8.48
N MET A 131 2.11 -13.05 -7.61
CA MET A 131 3.00 -14.21 -7.60
C MET A 131 2.20 -15.50 -7.52
N ASP A 132 2.74 -16.57 -8.07
CA ASP A 132 2.34 -17.91 -7.69
C ASP A 132 3.03 -18.28 -6.36
N ALA A 133 2.25 -18.54 -5.33
CA ALA A 133 2.75 -18.77 -3.99
C ALA A 133 3.34 -20.17 -3.78
N THR A 134 3.13 -21.11 -4.74
CA THR A 134 3.68 -22.47 -4.71
C THR A 134 5.01 -22.53 -5.42
N THR A 135 5.07 -21.97 -6.64
CA THR A 135 6.30 -21.96 -7.46
C THR A 135 7.20 -20.76 -7.16
N HIS A 136 6.68 -19.76 -6.44
CA HIS A 136 7.32 -18.46 -6.17
C HIS A 136 7.65 -17.67 -7.45
N GLU A 137 6.93 -17.90 -8.53
CA GLU A 137 7.11 -17.21 -9.80
C GLU A 137 6.40 -15.84 -9.74
N ILE A 138 7.05 -14.81 -10.25
CA ILE A 138 6.46 -13.49 -10.47
C ILE A 138 5.60 -13.54 -11.73
N LEU A 139 4.29 -13.47 -11.59
CA LEU A 139 3.32 -13.46 -12.68
C LEU A 139 3.12 -12.05 -13.24
N LYS A 140 3.20 -11.04 -12.36
CA LYS A 140 3.01 -9.62 -12.71
C LYS A 140 3.73 -8.73 -11.72
N VAL A 141 4.31 -7.64 -12.20
CA VAL A 141 4.93 -6.63 -11.35
C VAL A 141 4.56 -5.24 -11.83
N LYS A 142 4.41 -4.29 -10.90
CA LYS A 142 4.24 -2.87 -11.19
C LYS A 142 5.12 -2.07 -10.24
N PHE A 143 6.14 -1.42 -10.79
CA PHE A 143 6.94 -0.45 -10.05
C PHE A 143 6.30 0.92 -10.09
N GLU A 144 6.41 1.62 -8.99
CA GLU A 144 5.93 2.99 -8.82
C GLU A 144 6.95 3.79 -8.00
N HIS A 145 6.92 5.10 -8.14
CA HIS A 145 7.84 6.01 -7.44
C HIS A 145 7.13 7.30 -7.03
N LYS A 146 7.70 8.00 -6.07
CA LYS A 146 7.19 9.30 -5.63
C LYS A 146 7.82 10.46 -6.42
N ALA A 147 9.14 10.42 -6.66
CA ALA A 147 9.89 11.58 -7.11
C ALA A 147 11.14 11.24 -7.96
N GLU A 148 11.13 10.11 -8.68
CA GLU A 148 12.21 9.82 -9.64
C GLU A 148 12.10 10.75 -10.87
N THR A 149 13.25 11.08 -11.44
CA THR A 149 13.32 12.00 -12.58
C THR A 149 12.88 11.33 -13.89
N GLU A 150 12.00 11.98 -14.65
CA GLU A 150 11.60 11.57 -15.99
C GLU A 150 12.79 11.43 -16.94
N GLY A 151 12.76 10.40 -17.79
CA GLY A 151 13.87 10.07 -18.66
C GLY A 151 15.02 9.30 -17.99
N TYR A 152 15.03 9.22 -16.67
CA TYR A 152 16.02 8.53 -15.85
C TYR A 152 15.34 7.51 -14.92
N GLY A 153 15.37 7.71 -13.61
CA GLY A 153 14.86 6.81 -12.60
C GLY A 153 13.37 6.48 -12.73
N ALA A 154 12.54 7.40 -13.23
CA ALA A 154 11.15 7.13 -13.55
C ALA A 154 10.96 5.99 -14.59
N GLY A 155 12.00 5.64 -15.32
CA GLY A 155 12.02 4.51 -16.24
C GLY A 155 11.70 3.15 -15.60
N ILE A 156 11.77 3.01 -14.28
CA ILE A 156 11.33 1.79 -13.59
C ILE A 156 9.86 1.43 -13.85
N THR A 157 9.04 2.42 -14.18
CA THR A 157 7.61 2.22 -14.52
C THR A 157 7.38 1.72 -15.94
N ARG A 158 8.41 1.71 -16.80
CA ARG A 158 8.28 1.28 -18.20
C ARG A 158 8.16 -0.24 -18.30
N ALA A 159 7.31 -0.70 -19.21
CA ALA A 159 7.11 -2.12 -19.46
C ALA A 159 8.44 -2.86 -19.76
N SER A 160 9.35 -2.23 -20.51
CA SER A 160 10.66 -2.84 -20.86
C SER A 160 11.51 -3.18 -19.63
N PHE A 161 11.42 -2.37 -18.55
CA PHE A 161 12.11 -2.68 -17.30
C PHE A 161 11.33 -3.69 -16.46
N GLN A 162 10.02 -3.49 -16.30
CA GLN A 162 9.16 -4.36 -15.48
C GLN A 162 9.11 -5.80 -16.01
N ASN A 163 9.02 -5.97 -17.32
CA ASN A 163 8.90 -7.30 -17.95
C ASN A 163 10.13 -8.20 -17.70
N GLN A 164 11.27 -7.63 -17.31
CA GLN A 164 12.45 -8.42 -16.97
C GLN A 164 12.26 -9.30 -15.73
N PHE A 165 11.30 -8.96 -14.88
CA PHE A 165 11.02 -9.69 -13.63
C PHE A 165 9.93 -10.76 -13.79
N ILE A 166 9.10 -10.65 -14.82
CA ILE A 166 8.00 -11.59 -15.07
C ILE A 166 8.56 -12.96 -15.48
N GLY A 167 7.97 -14.04 -14.94
CA GLY A 167 8.41 -15.42 -15.15
C GLY A 167 9.63 -15.82 -14.32
N LYS A 168 10.20 -14.90 -13.55
CA LYS A 168 11.33 -15.23 -12.65
C LYS A 168 10.84 -15.78 -11.33
N THR A 169 11.51 -16.85 -10.87
CA THR A 169 11.22 -17.49 -9.58
C THR A 169 12.09 -16.87 -8.49
N ILE A 170 11.48 -16.41 -7.41
CA ILE A 170 12.20 -15.84 -6.27
C ILE A 170 12.82 -16.94 -5.38
N LYS A 171 13.91 -16.58 -4.72
CA LYS A 171 14.53 -17.39 -3.66
C LYS A 171 14.12 -16.83 -2.32
N ILE A 172 13.50 -17.64 -1.48
CA ILE A 172 13.01 -17.20 -0.16
C ILE A 172 14.08 -17.19 0.94
N SER A 173 15.31 -17.55 0.61
CA SER A 173 16.44 -17.63 1.57
C SER A 173 17.68 -16.85 1.15
N ASN A 174 17.70 -16.30 -0.07
CA ASN A 174 18.85 -15.61 -0.64
C ASN A 174 18.42 -14.53 -1.62
N ASN A 175 19.36 -13.68 -2.05
CA ASN A 175 19.11 -12.76 -3.14
C ASN A 175 18.72 -13.51 -4.41
N THR A 176 17.71 -13.01 -5.08
CA THR A 176 17.18 -13.54 -6.33
C THR A 176 17.76 -12.83 -7.53
N PHE A 177 17.90 -11.52 -7.46
CA PHE A 177 18.22 -10.66 -8.59
C PHE A 177 19.60 -10.02 -8.44
N ALA A 178 20.28 -9.85 -9.57
CA ALA A 178 21.50 -9.06 -9.68
C ALA A 178 21.36 -8.02 -10.81
N LEU A 179 21.78 -6.79 -10.56
CA LEU A 179 21.84 -5.78 -11.59
C LEU A 179 23.04 -6.06 -12.52
N VAL A 180 22.79 -6.20 -13.80
CA VAL A 180 23.84 -6.25 -14.83
C VAL A 180 24.17 -4.82 -15.26
N GLN A 181 25.43 -4.49 -15.15
CA GLN A 181 26.00 -3.26 -15.68
C GLN A 181 27.10 -3.64 -16.69
N ASN A 182 27.31 -2.82 -17.71
CA ASN A 182 28.27 -3.04 -18.77
C ASN A 182 29.58 -3.69 -18.26
N GLY A 183 29.77 -5.00 -18.60
CA GLY A 183 30.97 -5.76 -18.31
C GLY A 183 31.15 -6.28 -16.88
N LYS A 184 30.18 -6.09 -15.97
CA LYS A 184 30.22 -6.70 -14.63
C LYS A 184 29.58 -8.10 -14.66
N GLU A 185 30.29 -9.09 -14.13
CA GLU A 185 29.75 -10.40 -13.87
C GLU A 185 28.80 -10.35 -12.66
N TRP A 186 27.67 -11.06 -12.76
CA TRP A 186 26.75 -11.25 -11.64
C TRP A 186 27.09 -12.52 -10.86
N ILE A 187 26.63 -12.60 -9.62
CA ILE A 187 26.87 -13.75 -8.75
C ILE A 187 26.14 -14.97 -9.34
N LYS A 188 26.87 -16.08 -9.49
CA LYS A 188 26.29 -17.33 -10.00
C LYS A 188 25.06 -17.74 -9.17
N GLY A 189 23.95 -17.94 -9.87
CA GLY A 189 22.68 -18.32 -9.26
C GLY A 189 21.72 -17.16 -8.98
N GLU A 190 22.14 -15.89 -9.14
CA GLU A 190 21.23 -14.76 -9.20
C GLU A 190 20.71 -14.58 -10.64
N GLN A 191 19.54 -13.94 -10.77
CA GLN A 191 18.90 -13.69 -12.06
C GLN A 191 19.23 -12.27 -12.53
N PRO A 192 19.78 -12.11 -13.74
CA PRO A 192 20.23 -10.81 -14.22
C PRO A 192 19.05 -9.90 -14.54
N ILE A 193 19.22 -8.60 -14.21
CA ILE A 193 18.32 -7.51 -14.56
C ILE A 193 19.16 -6.41 -15.20
N ASP A 194 18.82 -6.00 -16.40
CA ASP A 194 19.47 -4.88 -17.07
C ASP A 194 19.08 -3.55 -16.44
N GLY A 195 20.07 -2.76 -16.12
CA GLY A 195 19.85 -1.42 -15.55
C GLY A 195 19.33 -0.43 -16.59
N ILE A 196 18.69 0.62 -16.11
CA ILE A 196 18.22 1.73 -16.93
C ILE A 196 19.40 2.65 -17.21
N SER A 197 19.67 2.94 -18.48
CA SER A 197 20.73 3.87 -18.88
C SER A 197 20.51 5.26 -18.23
N GLY A 198 21.54 5.77 -17.59
CA GLY A 198 21.49 7.03 -16.84
C GLY A 198 20.76 6.96 -15.48
N ALA A 199 20.29 5.79 -15.06
CA ALA A 199 19.59 5.60 -13.79
C ALA A 199 20.11 4.39 -13.01
N THR A 200 21.41 4.18 -13.00
CA THR A 200 22.09 3.06 -12.34
C THR A 200 21.70 2.94 -10.87
N VAL A 201 21.77 4.04 -10.12
CA VAL A 201 21.46 4.05 -8.67
C VAL A 201 19.99 3.65 -8.40
N THR A 202 19.05 4.15 -9.20
CA THR A 202 17.65 3.76 -9.04
C THR A 202 17.45 2.29 -9.39
N SER A 203 18.11 1.78 -10.45
CA SER A 203 18.04 0.36 -10.84
C SER A 203 18.62 -0.56 -9.76
N GLU A 204 19.77 -0.20 -9.17
CA GLU A 204 20.38 -0.91 -8.02
C GLU A 204 19.42 -0.94 -6.83
N ASN A 205 18.80 0.20 -6.51
CA ASN A 205 17.86 0.30 -5.41
C ASN A 205 16.58 -0.51 -5.63
N VAL A 206 16.10 -0.64 -6.88
CA VAL A 206 14.98 -1.55 -7.21
C VAL A 206 15.34 -3.00 -6.96
N VAL A 207 16.51 -3.44 -7.43
CA VAL A 207 17.00 -4.82 -7.21
C VAL A 207 17.17 -5.08 -5.73
N HIS A 208 17.77 -4.15 -4.97
CA HIS A 208 17.90 -4.25 -3.52
C HIS A 208 16.53 -4.30 -2.82
N MET A 209 15.61 -3.43 -3.19
CA MET A 209 14.24 -3.40 -2.65
C MET A 209 13.52 -4.72 -2.84
N LEU A 210 13.65 -5.33 -4.03
CA LEU A 210 13.03 -6.62 -4.31
C LEU A 210 13.67 -7.74 -3.49
N ASN A 211 15.00 -7.83 -3.48
CA ASN A 211 15.72 -8.87 -2.73
C ASN A 211 15.37 -8.79 -1.23
N GLU A 212 15.55 -7.64 -0.60
CA GLU A 212 15.25 -7.43 0.83
C GLU A 212 13.76 -7.55 1.15
N GLY A 213 12.92 -6.97 0.28
CA GLY A 213 11.47 -6.98 0.49
C GLY A 213 10.89 -8.38 0.41
N LEU A 214 11.31 -9.19 -0.56
CA LEU A 214 10.82 -10.56 -0.76
C LEU A 214 11.37 -11.52 0.29
N LEU A 215 12.65 -11.38 0.70
CA LEU A 215 13.17 -12.09 1.88
C LEU A 215 12.35 -11.78 3.13
N GLY A 216 11.84 -10.56 3.25
CA GLY A 216 10.94 -10.19 4.33
C GLY A 216 9.62 -10.96 4.37
N TYR A 217 9.21 -11.63 3.30
CA TYR A 217 8.04 -12.51 3.23
C TYR A 217 8.39 -14.00 3.38
N ALA A 218 9.66 -14.35 3.65
CA ALA A 218 10.09 -15.76 3.72
C ALA A 218 9.23 -16.60 4.65
N GLN A 219 8.87 -16.08 5.84
CA GLN A 219 8.02 -16.77 6.81
C GLN A 219 6.62 -17.08 6.23
N TYR A 220 6.04 -16.17 5.45
CA TYR A 220 4.75 -16.42 4.80
C TYR A 220 4.81 -17.61 3.85
N PHE A 221 5.86 -17.72 3.03
CA PHE A 221 6.03 -18.82 2.09
C PHE A 221 6.38 -20.16 2.77
N GLN A 222 6.93 -20.13 3.97
CA GLN A 222 7.30 -21.36 4.74
C GLN A 222 6.11 -21.98 5.48
N VAL A 223 5.11 -21.19 5.85
CA VAL A 223 3.96 -21.67 6.66
C VAL A 223 2.69 -21.95 5.85
N ARG A 224 2.75 -21.79 4.54
CA ARG A 224 1.64 -21.99 3.61
C ARG A 224 1.53 -23.43 3.04
#